data_5fcc032e193e5da0d30b454d0cf416cf
#
_entry.id   5fcc032e193e5da0d30b454d0cf416cf
#
_cell.length_a   1.000
_cell.length_b   1.000
_cell.length_c   1.000
_cell.angle_alpha   90.00
_cell.angle_beta   90.00
_cell.angle_gamma   90.00
#
_symmetry.space_group_name_H-M   'P 1'
#
loop_
_entity.id
_entity.type
_entity.pdbx_description
1 polymer ?
#
loop_
_entity_poly.entity_id
_entity_poly.type
_entity_poly.pdbx_seq_one_letter_code
_entity_poly.pdbx_strand_id
1 'polypeptide(L)'
;MTILDGGMAIRADLTGGVDSRTVFSVILHTLQMTGRCDFLSSEAILFNSDRRQQEDFAVACQISDFFGFPINNPNRRQYTLLEDETSYITWRRYNLARYSPHILPVASQDSTIITFNGVGGEDHRDFYESFGRGPLGEYIANFQPIFANPKDFGAWMGDLHADIDLPVTSYDSTMPAAVRHYRRHRSRHHTAKQPSSELMGVILGSRAAYECARFLDRDALHTNQLLFDIMINCSEDLAKLPYDQPEKAPQQINFDRLTRLKKIKPAQTGSIWRDPLAPSTTVKTQGRNIPLRKAVEEALRCPEVRELAGEAILQKLQQQLEKLTPTTNLHQNGHLIHYILLADVVCKYRTDVNSGTLADSPAYTN
;
A
#
# COMPACT_ATOMS: atom_id res chain seq x y z
N MET A 1 -4.20 -22.82 -2.22
CA MET A 1 -5.08 -24.02 -2.10
C MET A 1 -5.75 -24.10 -0.73
N THR A 2 -5.03 -24.11 0.38
CA THR A 2 -5.65 -24.18 1.75
C THR A 2 -6.82 -23.22 1.94
N ILE A 3 -6.76 -22.00 1.40
CA ILE A 3 -7.82 -20.98 1.46
C ILE A 3 -9.09 -21.49 0.76
N LEU A 4 -8.94 -21.93 -0.49
CA LEU A 4 -10.05 -22.43 -1.31
C LEU A 4 -10.63 -23.72 -0.77
N ASP A 5 -9.78 -24.67 -0.33
CA ASP A 5 -10.21 -25.92 0.28
C ASP A 5 -10.95 -25.69 1.61
N GLY A 6 -10.58 -24.61 2.34
CA GLY A 6 -11.32 -24.11 3.50
C GLY A 6 -12.64 -23.43 3.18
N GLY A 7 -13.04 -23.37 1.90
CA GLY A 7 -14.28 -22.75 1.44
C GLY A 7 -14.30 -21.22 1.54
N MET A 8 -13.13 -20.57 1.59
CA MET A 8 -13.01 -19.13 1.49
C MET A 8 -12.79 -18.72 0.04
N ALA A 9 -13.32 -17.58 -0.34
CA ALA A 9 -13.04 -16.96 -1.64
C ALA A 9 -11.74 -16.17 -1.60
N ILE A 10 -11.08 -16.06 -2.75
CA ILE A 10 -9.94 -15.18 -2.98
C ILE A 10 -10.44 -13.98 -3.77
N ARG A 11 -10.04 -12.79 -3.34
CA ARG A 11 -10.10 -11.57 -4.15
C ARG A 11 -8.68 -11.17 -4.48
N ALA A 12 -8.37 -10.90 -5.74
CA ALA A 12 -7.06 -10.45 -6.17
C ALA A 12 -7.17 -9.17 -6.98
N ASP A 13 -6.38 -8.16 -6.62
CA ASP A 13 -6.27 -6.96 -7.45
C ASP A 13 -5.34 -7.27 -8.63
N LEU A 14 -5.79 -6.95 -9.84
CA LEU A 14 -5.01 -7.08 -11.06
C LEU A 14 -4.97 -5.74 -11.78
N THR A 15 -3.77 -5.22 -12.02
CA THR A 15 -3.51 -3.95 -12.69
C THR A 15 -2.46 -4.14 -13.78
N GLY A 16 -2.18 -3.09 -14.55
CA GLY A 16 -1.08 -3.08 -15.53
C GLY A 16 0.31 -3.12 -14.91
N GLY A 17 0.43 -2.94 -13.59
CA GLY A 17 1.70 -2.85 -12.88
C GLY A 17 2.34 -4.20 -12.55
N VAL A 18 3.62 -4.15 -12.15
CA VAL A 18 4.45 -5.34 -11.85
C VAL A 18 3.96 -6.09 -10.61
N ASP A 19 3.62 -5.38 -9.53
CA ASP A 19 3.36 -5.97 -8.21
C ASP A 19 2.13 -6.89 -8.19
N SER A 20 0.97 -6.37 -8.64
CA SER A 20 -0.27 -7.16 -8.71
C SER A 20 -0.16 -8.32 -9.68
N ARG A 21 0.58 -8.13 -10.77
CA ARG A 21 0.86 -9.18 -11.76
C ARG A 21 1.76 -10.27 -11.18
N THR A 22 2.77 -9.92 -10.39
CA THR A 22 3.58 -10.91 -9.67
C THR A 22 2.73 -11.74 -8.71
N VAL A 23 1.83 -11.10 -7.97
CA VAL A 23 0.86 -11.81 -7.11
C VAL A 23 -0.03 -12.76 -7.92
N PHE A 24 -0.56 -12.29 -9.06
CA PHE A 24 -1.35 -13.12 -9.97
C PHE A 24 -0.56 -14.31 -10.50
N SER A 25 0.72 -14.12 -10.84
CA SER A 25 1.59 -15.22 -11.32
C SER A 25 1.72 -16.34 -10.29
N VAL A 26 1.84 -16.00 -9.01
CA VAL A 26 1.90 -16.98 -7.91
C VAL A 26 0.57 -17.71 -7.73
N ILE A 27 -0.55 -17.01 -7.85
CA ILE A 27 -1.89 -17.63 -7.81
C ILE A 27 -2.04 -18.61 -8.97
N LEU A 28 -1.76 -18.15 -10.21
CA LEU A 28 -1.84 -18.95 -11.43
C LEU A 28 -0.98 -20.21 -11.34
N HIS A 29 0.30 -20.04 -10.95
CA HIS A 29 1.22 -21.16 -10.77
C HIS A 29 0.72 -22.17 -9.74
N THR A 30 0.17 -21.69 -8.61
CA THR A 30 -0.38 -22.55 -7.57
C THR A 30 -1.55 -23.38 -8.11
N LEU A 31 -2.43 -22.78 -8.90
CA LEU A 31 -3.56 -23.46 -9.52
C LEU A 31 -3.10 -24.51 -10.55
N GLN A 32 -2.11 -24.16 -11.38
CA GLN A 32 -1.52 -25.09 -12.35
C GLN A 32 -0.86 -26.30 -11.67
N MET A 33 -0.05 -26.06 -10.64
CA MET A 33 0.64 -27.11 -9.89
C MET A 33 -0.31 -28.06 -9.16
N THR A 34 -1.53 -27.61 -8.84
CA THR A 34 -2.55 -28.41 -8.14
C THR A 34 -3.63 -28.95 -9.06
N GLY A 35 -3.55 -28.66 -10.38
CA GLY A 35 -4.55 -29.08 -11.36
C GLY A 35 -5.92 -28.41 -11.18
N ARG A 36 -5.96 -27.22 -10.58
CA ARG A 36 -7.19 -26.50 -10.21
C ARG A 36 -7.38 -25.19 -10.99
N CYS A 37 -6.99 -25.17 -12.26
CA CYS A 37 -7.15 -23.99 -13.12
C CYS A 37 -8.63 -23.62 -13.36
N ASP A 38 -9.56 -24.52 -13.15
CA ASP A 38 -11.00 -24.30 -13.18
C ASP A 38 -11.44 -23.17 -12.21
N PHE A 39 -10.70 -22.96 -11.12
CA PHE A 39 -10.99 -21.87 -10.19
C PHE A 39 -10.79 -20.47 -10.79
N LEU A 40 -9.98 -20.30 -11.84
CA LEU A 40 -9.80 -18.99 -12.47
C LEU A 40 -11.11 -18.43 -13.05
N SER A 41 -11.97 -19.30 -13.56
CA SER A 41 -13.26 -18.91 -14.14
C SER A 41 -14.44 -19.07 -13.16
N SER A 42 -14.17 -19.45 -11.92
CA SER A 42 -15.20 -19.67 -10.88
C SER A 42 -15.38 -18.42 -10.00
N GLU A 43 -16.45 -18.41 -9.22
CA GLU A 43 -16.68 -17.36 -8.20
C GLU A 43 -15.75 -17.50 -6.98
N ALA A 44 -14.94 -18.55 -6.90
CA ALA A 44 -13.99 -18.75 -5.80
C ALA A 44 -12.79 -17.80 -5.88
N ILE A 45 -12.47 -17.29 -7.07
CA ILE A 45 -11.43 -16.27 -7.26
C ILE A 45 -12.00 -15.10 -8.06
N LEU A 46 -12.03 -13.95 -7.43
CA LEU A 46 -12.56 -12.71 -7.98
C LEU A 46 -11.39 -11.75 -8.30
N PHE A 47 -11.20 -11.44 -9.58
CA PHE A 47 -10.17 -10.48 -9.99
C PHE A 47 -10.76 -9.08 -10.11
N ASN A 48 -10.08 -8.11 -9.47
CA ASN A 48 -10.49 -6.71 -9.42
C ASN A 48 -9.53 -5.83 -10.20
N SER A 49 -10.08 -4.92 -11.00
CA SER A 49 -9.33 -3.82 -11.58
C SER A 49 -10.15 -2.53 -11.55
N ASP A 50 -9.50 -1.40 -11.25
CA ASP A 50 -10.21 -0.11 -11.15
C ASP A 50 -10.44 0.48 -12.55
N ARG A 51 -11.67 0.49 -13.03
CA ARG A 51 -12.06 1.07 -14.33
C ARG A 51 -11.73 2.56 -14.49
N ARG A 52 -11.48 3.27 -13.39
CA ARG A 52 -11.10 4.70 -13.47
C ARG A 52 -9.64 4.87 -13.93
N GLN A 53 -8.83 3.85 -13.76
CA GLN A 53 -7.47 3.77 -14.29
C GLN A 53 -7.53 3.02 -15.61
N GLN A 54 -7.84 3.76 -16.68
CA GLN A 54 -8.19 3.17 -17.98
C GLN A 54 -7.10 2.28 -18.56
N GLU A 55 -5.84 2.71 -18.48
CA GLU A 55 -4.69 1.96 -18.97
C GLU A 55 -4.48 0.66 -18.17
N ASP A 56 -4.45 0.76 -16.84
CA ASP A 56 -4.38 -0.39 -15.95
C ASP A 56 -5.51 -1.40 -16.21
N PHE A 57 -6.73 -0.89 -16.39
CA PHE A 57 -7.90 -1.72 -16.65
C PHE A 57 -7.84 -2.40 -18.02
N ALA A 58 -7.38 -1.70 -19.06
CA ALA A 58 -7.24 -2.28 -20.40
C ALA A 58 -6.23 -3.44 -20.40
N VAL A 59 -5.11 -3.26 -19.70
CA VAL A 59 -4.10 -4.32 -19.54
C VAL A 59 -4.65 -5.50 -18.73
N ALA A 60 -5.39 -5.24 -17.65
CA ALA A 60 -6.02 -6.30 -16.88
C ALA A 60 -7.02 -7.11 -17.71
N CYS A 61 -7.77 -6.47 -18.62
CA CYS A 61 -8.64 -7.15 -19.59
C CYS A 61 -7.84 -8.03 -20.55
N GLN A 62 -6.72 -7.58 -21.09
CA GLN A 62 -5.87 -8.39 -21.97
C GLN A 62 -5.33 -9.63 -21.24
N ILE A 63 -4.92 -9.50 -19.99
CA ILE A 63 -4.48 -10.64 -19.17
C ILE A 63 -5.66 -11.61 -18.94
N SER A 64 -6.83 -11.08 -18.64
CA SER A 64 -8.06 -11.84 -18.45
C SER A 64 -8.42 -12.65 -19.69
N ASP A 65 -8.40 -12.02 -20.85
CA ASP A 65 -8.70 -12.66 -22.14
C ASP A 65 -7.67 -13.75 -22.47
N PHE A 66 -6.37 -13.50 -22.22
CA PHE A 66 -5.31 -14.47 -22.49
C PHE A 66 -5.41 -15.73 -21.64
N PHE A 67 -5.76 -15.60 -20.35
CA PHE A 67 -5.86 -16.73 -19.43
C PHE A 67 -7.29 -17.26 -19.25
N GLY A 68 -8.30 -16.67 -19.90
CA GLY A 68 -9.67 -17.16 -19.96
C GLY A 68 -10.44 -17.04 -18.64
N PHE A 69 -10.31 -15.92 -17.93
CA PHE A 69 -11.08 -15.67 -16.70
C PHE A 69 -11.79 -14.30 -16.75
N PRO A 70 -12.91 -14.13 -16.03
CA PRO A 70 -13.62 -12.85 -16.02
C PRO A 70 -12.90 -11.82 -15.13
N ILE A 71 -12.78 -10.59 -15.61
CA ILE A 71 -12.51 -9.44 -14.73
C ILE A 71 -13.84 -9.05 -14.11
N ASN A 72 -14.00 -9.45 -12.89
CA ASN A 72 -15.10 -8.97 -12.08
C ASN A 72 -14.78 -7.53 -11.72
N ASN A 73 -15.59 -6.61 -12.26
CA ASN A 73 -15.65 -5.27 -11.70
C ASN A 73 -16.63 -5.34 -10.53
N PRO A 74 -16.17 -5.67 -9.33
CA PRO A 74 -17.06 -5.68 -8.22
C PRO A 74 -17.62 -4.28 -8.11
N ASN A 75 -18.90 -4.20 -7.90
CA ASN A 75 -19.46 -3.04 -7.24
C ASN A 75 -18.45 -2.66 -6.18
N ARG A 76 -17.78 -1.55 -6.35
CA ARG A 76 -16.67 -1.00 -5.54
C ARG A 76 -16.71 -1.53 -4.13
N ARG A 77 -15.55 -1.93 -3.60
CA ARG A 77 -15.41 -2.10 -2.16
C ARG A 77 -16.21 -1.00 -1.49
N GLN A 78 -17.32 -1.36 -0.86
CA GLN A 78 -18.14 -0.38 -0.18
C GLN A 78 -17.44 -0.09 1.14
N TYR A 79 -16.51 0.85 1.12
CA TYR A 79 -15.91 1.35 2.35
C TYR A 79 -16.95 2.20 3.06
N THR A 80 -17.26 1.84 4.27
CA THR A 80 -17.96 2.77 5.16
C THR A 80 -16.96 3.78 5.63
N LEU A 81 -17.25 5.00 5.35
CA LEU A 81 -16.67 6.09 6.11
C LEU A 81 -17.29 6.02 7.50
N LEU A 82 -16.44 5.82 8.47
CA LEU A 82 -16.87 5.85 9.84
C LEU A 82 -17.14 7.31 10.20
N GLU A 83 -18.38 7.58 10.52
CA GLU A 83 -18.81 8.89 10.99
C GLU A 83 -18.51 9.06 12.49
N ASP A 84 -18.04 8.00 13.15
CA ASP A 84 -17.74 8.05 14.56
C ASP A 84 -16.31 8.54 14.84
N GLU A 85 -16.17 9.25 15.93
CA GLU A 85 -14.92 9.85 16.38
C GLU A 85 -13.81 8.82 16.59
N THR A 86 -14.16 7.63 17.08
CA THR A 86 -13.21 6.54 17.38
C THR A 86 -12.51 6.07 16.13
N SER A 87 -13.24 5.90 15.06
CA SER A 87 -12.71 5.44 13.78
C SER A 87 -11.83 6.46 13.12
N TYR A 88 -12.20 7.73 13.26
CA TYR A 88 -11.40 8.83 12.80
C TYR A 88 -10.08 8.94 13.57
N ILE A 89 -10.11 8.81 14.88
CA ILE A 89 -8.91 8.76 15.73
C ILE A 89 -8.06 7.55 15.34
N THR A 90 -8.65 6.39 15.12
CA THR A 90 -7.97 5.18 14.68
C THR A 90 -7.25 5.39 13.35
N TRP A 91 -7.95 5.93 12.35
CA TRP A 91 -7.32 6.23 11.06
C TRP A 91 -6.14 7.20 11.21
N ARG A 92 -6.28 8.26 12.01
CA ARG A 92 -5.18 9.20 12.27
C ARG A 92 -3.99 8.53 12.92
N ARG A 93 -4.20 7.67 13.90
CA ARG A 93 -3.15 6.94 14.62
C ARG A 93 -2.44 5.94 13.73
N TYR A 94 -3.16 5.13 12.96
CA TYR A 94 -2.58 4.10 12.11
C TYR A 94 -1.92 4.64 10.85
N ASN A 95 -2.53 5.65 10.22
CA ASN A 95 -2.05 6.18 8.93
C ASN A 95 -1.34 7.51 9.07
N LEU A 96 -1.16 8.04 10.28
CA LEU A 96 -0.63 9.38 10.53
C LEU A 96 -1.32 10.43 9.64
N ALA A 97 -2.63 10.32 9.52
CA ALA A 97 -3.49 11.14 8.66
C ALA A 97 -3.10 11.13 7.16
N ARG A 98 -2.25 10.21 6.72
CA ARG A 98 -1.97 10.00 5.28
C ARG A 98 -3.04 9.11 4.67
N TYR A 99 -3.20 9.24 3.36
CA TYR A 99 -4.22 8.55 2.59
C TYR A 99 -5.65 8.92 2.99
N SER A 100 -6.60 8.53 2.18
CA SER A 100 -8.00 8.78 2.49
C SER A 100 -8.46 7.95 3.70
N PRO A 101 -9.31 8.47 4.56
CA PRO A 101 -9.84 7.74 5.70
C PRO A 101 -10.72 6.57 5.24
N HIS A 102 -10.13 5.41 5.11
CA HIS A 102 -10.81 4.17 4.70
C HIS A 102 -10.74 3.11 5.78
N ILE A 103 -10.72 3.51 7.03
CA ILE A 103 -10.67 2.55 8.13
C ILE A 103 -12.08 2.07 8.40
N LEU A 104 -12.24 0.78 8.30
CA LEU A 104 -13.47 0.10 8.67
C LEU A 104 -13.33 -0.49 10.08
N PRO A 105 -14.42 -0.53 10.85
CA PRO A 105 -14.41 -1.23 12.12
C PRO A 105 -14.06 -2.70 11.90
N VAL A 106 -13.30 -3.26 12.82
CA VAL A 106 -12.95 -4.68 12.85
C VAL A 106 -14.22 -5.58 12.81
N ALA A 107 -15.31 -5.10 13.38
CA ALA A 107 -16.61 -5.79 13.41
C ALA A 107 -17.26 -5.99 12.03
N SER A 108 -16.76 -5.35 10.96
CA SER A 108 -17.30 -5.48 9.60
C SER A 108 -16.47 -6.40 8.70
N GLN A 109 -15.57 -7.19 9.26
CA GLN A 109 -14.74 -8.12 8.48
C GLN A 109 -15.60 -9.24 7.87
N ASP A 110 -15.49 -9.38 6.54
CA ASP A 110 -15.96 -10.58 5.87
C ASP A 110 -14.89 -11.67 5.98
N SER A 111 -15.06 -12.56 6.95
CA SER A 111 -14.13 -13.66 7.20
C SER A 111 -14.18 -14.77 6.13
N THR A 112 -15.05 -14.63 5.12
CA THR A 112 -15.17 -15.59 4.02
C THR A 112 -14.32 -15.27 2.81
N ILE A 113 -13.70 -14.08 2.78
CA ILE A 113 -12.89 -13.61 1.65
C ILE A 113 -11.48 -13.22 2.16
N ILE A 114 -10.46 -13.66 1.42
CA ILE A 114 -9.09 -13.16 1.56
C ILE A 114 -8.74 -12.32 0.34
N THR A 115 -8.27 -11.11 0.57
CA THR A 115 -7.81 -10.21 -0.49
C THR A 115 -6.30 -10.28 -0.65
N PHE A 116 -5.83 -10.52 -1.88
CA PHE A 116 -4.44 -10.43 -2.28
C PHE A 116 -4.25 -9.22 -3.18
N ASN A 117 -3.20 -8.45 -2.92
CA ASN A 117 -2.83 -7.32 -3.76
C ASN A 117 -1.30 -7.19 -3.86
N GLY A 118 -0.84 -6.20 -4.63
CA GLY A 118 0.58 -5.96 -4.86
C GLY A 118 1.34 -5.30 -3.71
N VAL A 119 0.72 -5.11 -2.55
CA VAL A 119 1.38 -4.48 -1.38
C VAL A 119 2.60 -5.30 -0.96
N GLY A 120 3.69 -4.60 -0.68
CA GLY A 120 5.00 -5.18 -0.35
C GLY A 120 5.95 -5.31 -1.54
N GLY A 121 5.45 -5.20 -2.78
CA GLY A 121 6.31 -5.25 -3.97
C GLY A 121 7.30 -4.10 -4.03
N GLU A 122 6.88 -2.94 -3.60
CA GLU A 122 7.73 -1.74 -3.55
C GLU A 122 8.91 -1.87 -2.56
N ASP A 123 8.83 -2.78 -1.61
CA ASP A 123 9.90 -3.02 -0.64
C ASP A 123 11.10 -3.77 -1.25
N HIS A 124 10.94 -4.35 -2.43
CA HIS A 124 11.93 -5.18 -3.11
C HIS A 124 12.57 -4.51 -4.32
N ARG A 125 12.41 -3.21 -4.45
CA ARG A 125 12.95 -2.41 -5.55
C ARG A 125 13.36 -1.01 -5.10
N ASP A 126 14.09 -0.30 -5.95
CA ASP A 126 14.32 1.13 -5.78
C ASP A 126 13.11 1.92 -6.29
N PHE A 127 12.13 2.07 -5.42
CA PHE A 127 10.86 2.72 -5.74
C PHE A 127 11.03 4.15 -6.25
N TYR A 128 12.03 4.89 -5.77
CA TYR A 128 12.19 6.29 -6.12
C TYR A 128 12.89 6.46 -7.47
N GLU A 129 13.93 5.69 -7.74
CA GLU A 129 14.67 5.78 -9.01
C GLU A 129 13.93 5.06 -10.14
N SER A 130 13.37 3.87 -9.91
CA SER A 130 12.73 3.04 -10.94
C SER A 130 11.45 3.65 -11.53
N PHE A 131 10.87 4.67 -10.91
CA PHE A 131 9.68 5.37 -11.42
C PHE A 131 9.96 6.80 -11.90
N GLY A 132 11.20 7.13 -12.25
CA GLY A 132 11.55 8.45 -12.75
C GLY A 132 11.34 9.59 -11.75
N ARG A 133 11.28 9.27 -10.45
CA ARG A 133 11.12 10.27 -9.39
C ARG A 133 12.43 10.92 -8.96
N GLY A 134 13.51 10.52 -9.61
CA GLY A 134 14.85 11.00 -9.31
C GLY A 134 15.44 10.45 -8.01
N PRO A 135 16.68 10.81 -7.70
CA PRO A 135 17.31 10.47 -6.45
C PRO A 135 16.48 10.91 -5.23
N LEU A 136 16.58 10.15 -4.14
CA LEU A 136 15.83 10.46 -2.92
C LEU A 136 15.98 11.92 -2.47
N GLY A 137 17.18 12.50 -2.61
CA GLY A 137 17.42 13.90 -2.26
C GLY A 137 16.59 14.89 -3.07
N GLU A 138 16.46 14.69 -4.37
CA GLU A 138 15.62 15.51 -5.24
C GLU A 138 14.13 15.35 -4.89
N TYR A 139 13.70 14.13 -4.65
CA TYR A 139 12.32 13.87 -4.22
C TYR A 139 12.00 14.59 -2.91
N ILE A 140 12.92 14.55 -1.93
CA ILE A 140 12.76 15.19 -0.63
C ILE A 140 12.79 16.72 -0.78
N ALA A 141 13.65 17.28 -1.64
CA ALA A 141 13.73 18.71 -1.88
C ALA A 141 12.41 19.33 -2.34
N ASN A 142 11.56 18.56 -3.03
CA ASN A 142 10.22 19.00 -3.42
C ASN A 142 9.28 19.30 -2.23
N PHE A 143 9.63 18.88 -1.01
CA PHE A 143 8.88 19.21 0.19
C PHE A 143 9.29 20.55 0.82
N GLN A 144 10.41 21.16 0.38
CA GLN A 144 10.86 22.43 0.92
C GLN A 144 9.77 23.52 0.94
N PRO A 145 8.94 23.69 -0.10
CA PRO A 145 7.88 24.71 -0.10
C PRO A 145 6.77 24.51 0.95
N ILE A 146 6.75 23.33 1.61
CA ILE A 146 5.77 23.01 2.67
C ILE A 146 6.22 23.63 4.01
N PHE A 147 7.51 23.86 4.18
CA PHE A 147 8.07 24.44 5.40
C PHE A 147 7.97 25.96 5.35
N ALA A 148 7.43 26.55 6.43
CA ALA A 148 7.33 28.00 6.56
C ALA A 148 8.73 28.65 6.72
N ASN A 149 9.68 27.92 7.28
CA ASN A 149 11.04 28.39 7.54
C ASN A 149 12.08 27.45 6.91
N PRO A 150 13.02 27.94 6.07
CA PRO A 150 14.09 27.15 5.52
C PRO A 150 14.97 26.42 6.55
N LYS A 151 15.13 26.97 7.75
CA LYS A 151 15.90 26.33 8.83
C LYS A 151 15.21 25.05 9.32
N ASP A 152 13.89 25.05 9.39
CA ASP A 152 13.12 23.88 9.83
C ASP A 152 13.20 22.77 8.77
N PHE A 153 13.18 23.13 7.49
CA PHE A 153 13.45 22.18 6.42
C PHE A 153 14.86 21.58 6.53
N GLY A 154 15.88 22.42 6.79
CA GLY A 154 17.25 21.96 6.98
C GLY A 154 17.41 21.03 8.18
N ALA A 155 16.78 21.34 9.31
CA ALA A 155 16.76 20.46 10.49
C ALA A 155 16.08 19.12 10.20
N TRP A 156 14.89 19.15 9.58
CA TRP A 156 14.18 17.95 9.17
C TRP A 156 14.98 17.09 8.20
N MET A 157 15.67 17.70 7.23
CA MET A 157 16.57 16.99 6.32
C MET A 157 17.73 16.33 7.06
N GLY A 158 18.32 17.02 8.04
CA GLY A 158 19.39 16.49 8.88
C GLY A 158 18.93 15.25 9.66
N ASP A 159 17.78 15.33 10.30
CA ASP A 159 17.19 14.21 11.05
C ASP A 159 16.85 13.02 10.15
N LEU A 160 16.31 13.30 8.95
CA LEU A 160 15.98 12.27 7.98
C LEU A 160 17.22 11.54 7.46
N HIS A 161 18.29 12.30 7.13
CA HIS A 161 19.55 11.71 6.71
C HIS A 161 20.19 10.89 7.82
N ALA A 162 20.22 11.40 9.05
CA ALA A 162 20.73 10.66 10.19
C ALA A 162 19.98 9.33 10.40
N ASP A 163 18.66 9.31 10.28
CA ASP A 163 17.87 8.10 10.42
C ASP A 163 18.10 7.11 9.26
N ILE A 164 18.19 7.60 8.04
CA ILE A 164 18.43 6.75 6.85
C ILE A 164 19.84 6.17 6.87
N ASP A 165 20.83 6.92 7.34
CA ASP A 165 22.22 6.50 7.37
C ASP A 165 22.53 5.54 8.53
N LEU A 166 21.69 5.52 9.57
CA LEU A 166 21.81 4.58 10.66
C LEU A 166 21.37 3.16 10.24
N PRO A 167 22.28 2.20 10.08
CA PRO A 167 21.89 0.82 9.84
C PRO A 167 21.31 0.21 11.11
N VAL A 168 20.06 -0.25 11.05
CA VAL A 168 19.43 -0.99 12.16
C VAL A 168 19.94 -2.43 12.22
N THR A 169 20.34 -2.97 11.07
CA THR A 169 20.91 -4.32 10.95
C THR A 169 22.09 -4.31 10.00
N SER A 170 22.95 -5.32 10.05
CA SER A 170 24.04 -5.51 9.07
C SER A 170 23.53 -5.57 7.62
N TYR A 171 22.30 -5.99 7.44
CA TYR A 171 21.60 -6.02 6.16
C TYR A 171 21.29 -4.61 5.62
N ASP A 172 20.83 -3.71 6.48
CA ASP A 172 20.53 -2.34 6.07
C ASP A 172 21.77 -1.58 5.58
N SER A 173 22.97 -1.95 6.04
CA SER A 173 24.22 -1.28 5.67
C SER A 173 24.57 -1.40 4.18
N THR A 174 24.13 -2.48 3.52
CA THR A 174 24.39 -2.74 2.10
C THR A 174 23.29 -2.21 1.18
N MET A 175 22.16 -1.79 1.74
CA MET A 175 20.99 -1.35 1.00
C MET A 175 21.08 0.13 0.63
N PRO A 176 20.70 0.54 -0.60
CA PRO A 176 20.64 1.95 -0.97
C PRO A 176 19.77 2.78 0.00
N ALA A 177 20.18 4.01 0.27
CA ALA A 177 19.48 4.91 1.20
C ALA A 177 18.00 5.10 0.85
N ALA A 178 17.68 5.20 -0.45
CA ALA A 178 16.31 5.33 -0.95
C ALA A 178 15.43 4.13 -0.57
N VAL A 179 15.97 2.92 -0.69
CA VAL A 179 15.26 1.68 -0.32
C VAL A 179 15.07 1.60 1.19
N ARG A 180 16.09 1.96 1.97
CA ARG A 180 15.97 2.05 3.45
C ARG A 180 14.88 3.03 3.87
N HIS A 181 14.88 4.22 3.27
CA HIS A 181 13.83 5.23 3.54
C HIS A 181 12.43 4.70 3.22
N TYR A 182 12.26 4.06 2.04
CA TYR A 182 10.98 3.49 1.66
C TYR A 182 10.49 2.49 2.69
N ARG A 183 11.31 1.50 3.04
CA ARG A 183 10.97 0.43 3.99
C ARG A 183 10.68 0.95 5.39
N ARG A 184 11.47 1.90 5.89
CA ARG A 184 11.31 2.43 7.26
C ARG A 184 10.11 3.34 7.41
N HIS A 185 9.86 4.19 6.42
CA HIS A 185 8.89 5.26 6.56
C HIS A 185 7.66 5.06 5.70
N ARG A 186 7.83 4.77 4.42
CA ARG A 186 6.70 4.75 3.49
C ARG A 186 5.94 3.44 3.46
N SER A 187 6.61 2.30 3.51
CA SER A 187 5.97 0.99 3.46
C SER A 187 4.95 0.79 4.57
N ARG A 188 5.25 1.25 5.78
CA ARG A 188 4.31 1.22 6.91
C ARG A 188 2.98 1.86 6.58
N HIS A 189 3.01 3.03 5.94
CA HIS A 189 1.80 3.77 5.59
C HIS A 189 1.11 3.17 4.36
N HIS A 190 1.86 2.61 3.43
CA HIS A 190 1.31 1.94 2.27
C HIS A 190 0.54 0.68 2.67
N THR A 191 1.06 -0.11 3.57
CA THR A 191 0.41 -1.30 4.11
C THR A 191 -0.77 -0.93 5.00
N ALA A 192 -0.60 0.07 5.88
CA ALA A 192 -1.63 0.51 6.81
C ALA A 192 -2.84 1.21 6.15
N LYS A 193 -2.74 1.62 4.88
CA LYS A 193 -3.91 2.18 4.16
C LYS A 193 -4.97 1.13 3.84
N GLN A 194 -4.62 -0.15 3.92
CA GLN A 194 -5.57 -1.23 3.69
C GLN A 194 -6.53 -1.32 4.88
N PRO A 195 -7.82 -1.37 4.64
CA PRO A 195 -8.79 -1.45 5.72
C PRO A 195 -8.62 -2.75 6.48
N SER A 196 -8.67 -2.66 7.80
CA SER A 196 -8.67 -3.82 8.69
C SER A 196 -9.94 -4.69 8.58
N SER A 197 -10.87 -4.29 7.73
CA SER A 197 -12.14 -4.98 7.51
C SER A 197 -12.05 -6.23 6.63
N GLU A 198 -10.93 -6.45 5.97
CA GLU A 198 -10.72 -7.61 5.11
C GLU A 198 -9.52 -8.42 5.60
N LEU A 199 -9.62 -9.73 5.48
CA LEU A 199 -8.44 -10.58 5.62
C LEU A 199 -7.50 -10.32 4.45
N MET A 200 -6.27 -9.93 4.74
CA MET A 200 -5.28 -9.59 3.73
C MET A 200 -4.21 -10.68 3.66
N GLY A 201 -3.97 -11.18 2.45
CA GLY A 201 -2.80 -11.98 2.14
C GLY A 201 -1.73 -11.13 1.48
N VAL A 202 -0.62 -10.89 2.14
CA VAL A 202 0.48 -10.06 1.60
C VAL A 202 1.62 -10.96 1.15
N ILE A 203 1.54 -11.48 -0.07
CA ILE A 203 2.53 -12.43 -0.63
C ILE A 203 3.91 -11.78 -0.71
N LEU A 204 3.97 -10.58 -1.28
CA LEU A 204 5.23 -9.87 -1.47
C LEU A 204 5.81 -9.30 -0.17
N GLY A 205 4.99 -9.09 0.87
CA GLY A 205 5.43 -8.74 2.21
C GLY A 205 5.79 -9.95 3.08
N SER A 206 5.91 -11.14 2.51
CA SER A 206 6.27 -12.34 3.25
C SER A 206 7.74 -12.32 3.68
N ARG A 207 8.03 -13.00 4.79
CA ARG A 207 9.43 -13.19 5.24
C ARG A 207 10.30 -13.79 4.13
N ALA A 208 9.80 -14.73 3.36
CA ALA A 208 10.53 -15.35 2.25
C ALA A 208 10.94 -14.33 1.19
N ALA A 209 10.04 -13.40 0.80
CA ALA A 209 10.36 -12.34 -0.14
C ALA A 209 11.44 -11.39 0.41
N TYR A 210 11.35 -11.02 1.68
CA TYR A 210 12.38 -10.19 2.32
C TYR A 210 13.73 -10.88 2.42
N GLU A 211 13.76 -12.17 2.74
CA GLU A 211 15.02 -12.94 2.79
C GLU A 211 15.67 -13.05 1.40
N CYS A 212 14.88 -13.27 0.33
CA CYS A 212 15.40 -13.22 -1.03
C CYS A 212 15.92 -11.84 -1.40
N ALA A 213 15.21 -10.78 -1.03
CA ALA A 213 15.59 -9.41 -1.33
C ALA A 213 16.93 -8.97 -0.70
N ARG A 214 17.40 -9.68 0.34
CA ARG A 214 18.72 -9.43 0.97
C ARG A 214 19.90 -9.67 0.04
N PHE A 215 19.72 -10.45 -1.00
CA PHE A 215 20.78 -10.81 -1.94
C PHE A 215 20.77 -9.95 -3.20
N LEU A 216 19.85 -8.98 -3.30
CA LEU A 216 19.76 -8.09 -4.44
C LEU A 216 20.84 -7.01 -4.38
N ASP A 217 21.58 -6.88 -5.46
CA ASP A 217 22.42 -5.70 -5.67
C ASP A 217 21.58 -4.49 -6.13
N ARG A 218 22.23 -3.33 -6.29
CA ARG A 218 21.55 -2.09 -6.68
C ARG A 218 20.85 -2.22 -8.03
N ASP A 219 21.50 -2.86 -9.00
CA ASP A 219 20.93 -3.02 -10.34
C ASP A 219 19.69 -3.91 -10.31
N ALA A 220 19.73 -4.99 -9.52
CA ALA A 220 18.59 -5.87 -9.33
C ALA A 220 17.41 -5.15 -8.65
N LEU A 221 17.66 -4.26 -7.69
CA LEU A 221 16.64 -3.43 -7.08
C LEU A 221 16.04 -2.44 -8.09
N HIS A 222 16.91 -1.81 -8.91
CA HIS A 222 16.48 -0.83 -9.90
C HIS A 222 15.64 -1.47 -11.02
N THR A 223 15.99 -2.66 -11.44
CA THR A 223 15.31 -3.39 -12.53
C THR A 223 14.14 -4.26 -12.07
N ASN A 224 13.72 -4.20 -10.82
CA ASN A 224 12.67 -5.07 -10.24
C ASN A 224 12.97 -6.58 -10.38
N GLN A 225 14.24 -6.97 -10.34
CA GLN A 225 14.67 -8.32 -10.68
C GLN A 225 13.94 -9.42 -9.89
N LEU A 226 13.78 -9.27 -8.56
CA LEU A 226 13.08 -10.28 -7.75
C LEU A 226 11.65 -10.51 -8.21
N LEU A 227 10.92 -9.44 -8.53
CA LEU A 227 9.53 -9.54 -8.97
C LEU A 227 9.44 -10.23 -10.33
N PHE A 228 10.37 -9.94 -11.23
CA PHE A 228 10.45 -10.62 -12.53
C PHE A 228 10.95 -12.06 -12.41
N ASP A 229 11.89 -12.36 -11.53
CA ASP A 229 12.31 -13.74 -11.25
C ASP A 229 11.12 -14.58 -10.78
N ILE A 230 10.33 -14.07 -9.84
CA ILE A 230 9.11 -14.74 -9.38
C ILE A 230 8.12 -14.92 -10.52
N MET A 231 7.80 -13.83 -11.23
CA MET A 231 6.78 -13.83 -12.28
C MET A 231 7.16 -14.76 -13.44
N ILE A 232 8.39 -14.67 -13.96
CA ILE A 232 8.84 -15.47 -15.09
C ILE A 232 8.93 -16.96 -14.72
N ASN A 233 9.38 -17.30 -13.52
CA ASN A 233 9.38 -18.67 -13.05
C ASN A 233 7.97 -19.24 -12.82
N CYS A 234 7.02 -18.42 -12.45
CA CYS A 234 5.62 -18.82 -12.27
C CYS A 234 4.86 -18.86 -13.60
N SER A 235 5.05 -17.87 -14.47
CA SER A 235 4.39 -17.76 -15.77
C SER A 235 5.15 -16.79 -16.67
N GLU A 236 6.00 -17.33 -17.56
CA GLU A 236 6.77 -16.52 -18.51
C GLU A 236 5.88 -15.79 -19.50
N ASP A 237 4.76 -16.41 -19.92
CA ASP A 237 3.80 -15.80 -20.82
C ASP A 237 3.18 -14.55 -20.21
N LEU A 238 2.82 -14.62 -18.92
CA LEU A 238 2.29 -13.45 -18.20
C LEU A 238 3.29 -12.28 -18.17
N ALA A 239 4.59 -12.59 -17.95
CA ALA A 239 5.62 -11.55 -17.91
C ALA A 239 5.79 -10.83 -19.26
N LYS A 240 5.46 -11.48 -20.37
CA LYS A 240 5.57 -10.94 -21.74
C LYS A 240 4.33 -10.16 -22.21
N LEU A 241 3.21 -10.25 -21.50
CA LEU A 241 2.01 -9.48 -21.84
C LEU A 241 2.24 -7.99 -21.63
N PRO A 242 1.51 -7.11 -22.35
CA PRO A 242 1.64 -5.67 -22.23
C PRO A 242 1.52 -5.14 -20.80
N TYR A 243 2.20 -4.05 -20.51
CA TYR A 243 2.13 -3.29 -19.25
C TYR A 243 1.42 -1.95 -19.51
N ASP A 244 0.90 -1.34 -18.44
CA ASP A 244 0.31 0.00 -18.50
C ASP A 244 1.31 1.07 -18.95
N GLN A 245 2.60 0.86 -18.69
CA GLN A 245 3.70 1.68 -19.14
C GLN A 245 4.81 0.74 -19.67
N PRO A 246 5.33 0.94 -20.89
CA PRO A 246 6.32 0.05 -21.48
C PRO A 246 7.59 -0.14 -20.65
N GLU A 247 8.01 0.90 -19.94
CA GLU A 247 9.18 0.88 -19.07
C GLU A 247 9.02 -0.01 -17.82
N LYS A 248 7.80 -0.40 -17.49
CA LYS A 248 7.51 -1.37 -16.43
C LYS A 248 7.65 -2.82 -16.88
N ALA A 249 7.78 -3.07 -18.19
CA ALA A 249 7.98 -4.41 -18.70
C ALA A 249 9.37 -4.94 -18.37
N PRO A 250 9.55 -6.28 -18.28
CA PRO A 250 10.87 -6.87 -18.11
C PRO A 250 11.75 -6.50 -19.32
N GLN A 251 12.95 -6.01 -19.00
CA GLN A 251 13.97 -5.68 -19.98
C GLN A 251 14.88 -6.88 -20.25
N GLN A 252 15.72 -6.83 -21.30
CA GLN A 252 16.64 -7.90 -21.60
C GLN A 252 17.52 -8.29 -20.40
N ILE A 253 17.97 -7.30 -19.63
CA ILE A 253 18.79 -7.53 -18.42
C ILE A 253 18.08 -8.43 -17.38
N ASN A 254 16.74 -8.37 -17.28
CA ASN A 254 15.99 -9.23 -16.37
C ASN A 254 16.05 -10.70 -16.81
N PHE A 255 16.02 -10.95 -18.11
CA PHE A 255 16.17 -12.30 -18.66
C PHE A 255 17.60 -12.82 -18.57
N ASP A 256 18.60 -11.96 -18.78
CA ASP A 256 20.02 -12.31 -18.67
C ASP A 256 20.43 -12.66 -17.24
N ARG A 257 19.79 -12.01 -16.24
CA ARG A 257 20.02 -12.23 -14.80
C ARG A 257 19.06 -13.22 -14.17
N LEU A 258 18.14 -13.79 -14.95
CA LEU A 258 17.07 -14.63 -14.47
C LEU A 258 17.58 -15.83 -13.67
N THR A 259 17.17 -15.93 -12.42
CA THR A 259 17.39 -17.10 -11.59
C THR A 259 16.32 -18.15 -11.88
N ARG A 260 16.64 -19.14 -12.72
CA ARG A 260 15.74 -20.25 -13.03
C ARG A 260 15.70 -21.28 -11.90
N LEU A 261 14.49 -21.54 -11.42
CA LEU A 261 14.27 -22.60 -10.43
C LEU A 261 14.26 -23.97 -11.10
N LYS A 262 15.08 -24.88 -10.62
CA LYS A 262 15.16 -26.26 -11.18
C LYS A 262 13.94 -27.10 -10.83
N LYS A 263 13.36 -26.92 -9.64
CA LYS A 263 12.10 -27.54 -9.18
C LYS A 263 11.45 -26.62 -8.15
N ILE A 264 10.16 -26.35 -8.33
CA ILE A 264 9.33 -25.73 -7.30
C ILE A 264 8.75 -26.89 -6.47
N LYS A 265 9.00 -26.86 -5.16
CA LYS A 265 8.43 -27.83 -4.25
C LYS A 265 6.89 -27.61 -4.20
N PRO A 266 6.09 -28.67 -4.21
CA PRO A 266 4.67 -28.51 -4.01
C PRO A 266 4.38 -27.82 -2.67
N ALA A 267 3.41 -26.93 -2.67
CA ALA A 267 3.00 -26.22 -1.47
C ALA A 267 2.52 -27.20 -0.41
N GLN A 268 2.94 -26.98 0.83
CA GLN A 268 2.36 -27.71 1.94
C GLN A 268 0.92 -27.22 2.18
N THR A 269 -0.01 -28.13 2.29
CA THR A 269 -1.37 -27.81 2.70
C THR A 269 -1.42 -27.53 4.18
N GLY A 270 -2.03 -26.42 4.55
CA GLY A 270 -2.31 -26.05 5.94
C GLY A 270 -3.80 -26.23 6.26
N SER A 271 -4.18 -25.80 7.45
CA SER A 271 -5.58 -25.65 7.84
C SER A 271 -5.87 -24.21 8.19
N ILE A 272 -7.07 -23.72 7.87
CA ILE A 272 -7.56 -22.42 8.27
C ILE A 272 -8.58 -22.63 9.37
N TRP A 273 -8.35 -21.98 10.51
CA TRP A 273 -9.36 -21.88 11.54
C TRP A 273 -10.39 -20.83 11.14
N ARG A 274 -11.67 -21.16 11.30
CA ARG A 274 -12.80 -20.26 11.06
C ARG A 274 -13.62 -20.10 12.32
N ASP A 275 -14.02 -18.89 12.60
CA ASP A 275 -15.11 -18.65 13.56
C ASP A 275 -16.46 -18.80 12.83
N PRO A 276 -17.24 -19.84 13.10
CA PRO A 276 -18.51 -20.06 12.43
C PRO A 276 -19.59 -19.04 12.80
N LEU A 277 -19.32 -18.21 13.80
CA LEU A 277 -20.29 -17.24 14.35
C LEU A 277 -20.01 -15.79 13.89
N ALA A 278 -18.95 -15.55 13.11
CA ALA A 278 -18.65 -14.20 12.62
C ALA A 278 -19.75 -13.69 11.66
N PRO A 279 -20.46 -12.61 11.98
CA PRO A 279 -21.53 -12.11 11.13
C PRO A 279 -20.97 -11.46 9.86
N SER A 280 -21.56 -11.76 8.71
CA SER A 280 -21.33 -11.02 7.47
C SER A 280 -22.17 -9.75 7.47
N THR A 281 -21.53 -8.59 7.51
CA THR A 281 -22.22 -7.29 7.44
C THR A 281 -21.84 -6.53 6.19
N THR A 282 -22.84 -6.18 5.39
CA THR A 282 -22.69 -5.30 4.22
C THR A 282 -22.85 -3.85 4.67
N VAL A 283 -21.87 -3.01 4.43
CA VAL A 283 -21.87 -1.63 4.90
C VAL A 283 -21.92 -0.65 3.72
N LYS A 284 -22.80 0.36 3.79
CA LYS A 284 -23.05 1.37 2.73
C LYS A 284 -22.10 2.56 2.83
N THR A 285 -21.64 3.10 1.70
CA THR A 285 -20.71 4.25 1.60
C THR A 285 -21.41 5.59 1.55
N GLN A 286 -20.86 6.58 2.27
CA GLN A 286 -21.14 8.01 2.07
C GLN A 286 -19.93 8.77 1.49
N GLY A 287 -20.14 10.01 1.00
CA GLY A 287 -19.13 10.79 0.29
C GLY A 287 -17.85 11.07 1.09
N ARG A 288 -16.70 10.88 0.45
CA ARG A 288 -15.36 10.81 1.06
C ARG A 288 -14.81 12.10 1.68
N ASN A 289 -15.30 13.28 1.27
CA ASN A 289 -14.62 14.54 1.58
C ASN A 289 -15.25 15.35 2.71
N ILE A 290 -16.46 15.01 3.18
CA ILE A 290 -17.10 15.70 4.30
C ILE A 290 -16.35 15.44 5.62
N PRO A 291 -16.04 14.19 5.97
CA PRO A 291 -15.22 13.89 7.15
C PRO A 291 -13.85 14.53 7.11
N LEU A 292 -13.23 14.60 5.92
CA LEU A 292 -11.89 15.17 5.75
C LEU A 292 -11.87 16.68 6.01
N ARG A 293 -12.87 17.41 5.51
CA ARG A 293 -13.01 18.85 5.79
C ARG A 293 -13.16 19.09 7.29
N LYS A 294 -14.08 18.38 7.95
CA LYS A 294 -14.26 18.45 9.40
C LYS A 294 -12.97 18.16 10.15
N ALA A 295 -12.21 17.16 9.71
CA ALA A 295 -10.94 16.80 10.27
C ALA A 295 -9.90 17.92 10.23
N VAL A 296 -9.81 18.59 9.08
CA VAL A 296 -8.88 19.72 8.90
C VAL A 296 -9.35 20.91 9.75
N GLU A 297 -10.64 21.21 9.78
CA GLU A 297 -11.19 22.27 10.61
C GLU A 297 -10.92 22.02 12.11
N GLU A 298 -11.04 20.79 12.57
CA GLU A 298 -10.68 20.40 13.94
C GLU A 298 -9.18 20.53 14.21
N ALA A 299 -8.33 20.07 13.28
CA ALA A 299 -6.89 20.21 13.39
C ALA A 299 -6.47 21.69 13.52
N LEU A 300 -7.09 22.55 12.75
CA LEU A 300 -6.84 23.99 12.78
C LEU A 300 -7.36 24.74 14.02
N ARG A 301 -8.10 24.06 14.91
CA ARG A 301 -8.44 24.62 16.24
C ARG A 301 -7.26 24.55 17.19
N CYS A 302 -6.27 23.69 16.93
CA CYS A 302 -5.04 23.60 17.70
C CYS A 302 -4.11 24.79 17.36
N PRO A 303 -3.75 25.65 18.32
CA PRO A 303 -2.91 26.82 18.06
C PRO A 303 -1.53 26.42 17.51
N GLU A 304 -0.93 25.37 18.03
CA GLU A 304 0.38 24.86 17.63
C GLU A 304 0.38 24.39 16.18
N VAL A 305 -0.71 23.78 15.73
CA VAL A 305 -0.88 23.37 14.31
C VAL A 305 -0.94 24.60 13.40
N ARG A 306 -1.63 25.64 13.82
CA ARG A 306 -1.71 26.91 13.06
C ARG A 306 -0.36 27.60 12.99
N GLU A 307 0.36 27.64 14.10
CA GLU A 307 1.70 28.20 14.17
C GLU A 307 2.68 27.46 13.25
N LEU A 308 2.69 26.11 13.28
CA LEU A 308 3.51 25.28 12.40
C LEU A 308 3.17 25.47 10.93
N ALA A 309 1.90 25.65 10.59
CA ALA A 309 1.48 25.86 9.21
C ALA A 309 1.90 27.23 8.69
N GLY A 310 1.74 28.29 9.50
CA GLY A 310 1.94 29.65 9.07
C GLY A 310 0.86 30.18 8.11
N GLU A 311 0.75 31.48 8.00
CA GLU A 311 -0.35 32.14 7.28
C GLU A 311 -0.41 31.75 5.79
N ALA A 312 0.72 31.66 5.11
CA ALA A 312 0.79 31.35 3.70
C ALA A 312 0.27 29.93 3.37
N ILE A 313 0.55 28.95 4.23
CA ILE A 313 0.03 27.59 4.09
C ILE A 313 -1.47 27.56 4.39
N LEU A 314 -1.91 28.26 5.42
CA LEU A 314 -3.32 28.34 5.79
C LEU A 314 -4.18 28.93 4.67
N GLN A 315 -3.71 29.97 3.99
CA GLN A 315 -4.42 30.55 2.82
C GLN A 315 -4.51 29.56 1.65
N LYS A 316 -3.42 28.86 1.34
CA LYS A 316 -3.43 27.83 0.29
C LYS A 316 -4.33 26.65 0.66
N LEU A 317 -4.32 26.24 1.92
CA LEU A 317 -5.19 25.18 2.44
C LEU A 317 -6.67 25.57 2.31
N GLN A 318 -7.04 26.80 2.65
CA GLN A 318 -8.41 27.30 2.49
C GLN A 318 -8.87 27.16 1.03
N GLN A 319 -8.04 27.58 0.09
CA GLN A 319 -8.36 27.43 -1.34
C GLN A 319 -8.49 25.97 -1.78
N GLN A 320 -7.69 25.05 -1.20
CA GLN A 320 -7.83 23.62 -1.48
C GLN A 320 -9.13 23.05 -0.90
N LEU A 321 -9.50 23.45 0.32
CA LEU A 321 -10.73 23.00 0.96
C LEU A 321 -11.98 23.46 0.22
N GLU A 322 -11.96 24.66 -0.36
CA GLU A 322 -13.06 25.19 -1.18
C GLU A 322 -13.27 24.39 -2.47
N LYS A 323 -12.19 23.85 -3.05
CA LYS A 323 -12.22 23.04 -4.27
C LYS A 323 -12.50 21.56 -4.02
N LEU A 324 -12.61 21.13 -2.77
CA LEU A 324 -12.86 19.72 -2.45
C LEU A 324 -14.28 19.31 -2.86
N THR A 325 -14.35 18.32 -3.74
CA THR A 325 -15.57 17.61 -4.11
C THR A 325 -15.50 16.17 -3.62
N PRO A 326 -16.61 15.44 -3.52
CA PRO A 326 -16.62 14.02 -3.16
C PRO A 326 -15.76 13.13 -4.07
N THR A 327 -15.44 13.61 -5.26
CA THR A 327 -14.65 12.89 -6.27
C THR A 327 -13.22 13.39 -6.40
N THR A 328 -12.82 14.43 -5.64
CA THR A 328 -11.47 14.98 -5.72
C THR A 328 -10.41 13.94 -5.38
N ASN A 329 -9.41 13.79 -6.24
CA ASN A 329 -8.27 12.93 -5.98
C ASN A 329 -7.29 13.63 -5.03
N LEU A 330 -7.35 13.26 -3.76
CA LEU A 330 -6.48 13.82 -2.71
C LEU A 330 -5.00 13.49 -2.90
N HIS A 331 -4.70 12.44 -3.64
CA HIS A 331 -3.31 12.04 -3.89
C HIS A 331 -2.53 13.09 -4.69
N GLN A 332 -3.21 13.79 -5.60
CA GLN A 332 -2.59 14.81 -6.45
C GLN A 332 -2.66 16.22 -5.85
N ASN A 333 -3.70 16.49 -5.05
CA ASN A 333 -4.02 17.85 -4.61
C ASN A 333 -4.10 18.00 -3.08
N GLY A 334 -3.74 16.98 -2.31
CA GLY A 334 -4.00 16.93 -0.87
C GLY A 334 -2.78 17.10 0.04
N HIS A 335 -1.60 17.48 -0.46
CA HIS A 335 -0.38 17.55 0.36
C HIS A 335 -0.52 18.44 1.59
N LEU A 336 -1.14 19.60 1.45
CA LEU A 336 -1.35 20.53 2.58
C LEU A 336 -2.34 19.97 3.59
N ILE A 337 -3.39 19.30 3.13
CA ILE A 337 -4.37 18.62 3.99
C ILE A 337 -3.67 17.54 4.82
N HIS A 338 -2.86 16.71 4.18
CA HIS A 338 -2.09 15.69 4.88
C HIS A 338 -1.09 16.27 5.89
N TYR A 339 -0.42 17.36 5.52
CA TYR A 339 0.49 18.06 6.41
C TYR A 339 -0.22 18.56 7.69
N ILE A 340 -1.35 19.23 7.55
CA ILE A 340 -2.12 19.76 8.69
C ILE A 340 -2.62 18.61 9.59
N LEU A 341 -3.13 17.54 9.01
CA LEU A 341 -3.60 16.40 9.77
C LEU A 341 -2.48 15.66 10.48
N LEU A 342 -1.30 15.58 9.87
CA LEU A 342 -0.10 15.03 10.50
C LEU A 342 0.38 15.92 11.65
N ALA A 343 0.45 17.23 11.45
CA ALA A 343 0.83 18.18 12.49
C ALA A 343 -0.08 18.06 13.73
N ASP A 344 -1.39 17.92 13.52
CA ASP A 344 -2.35 17.72 14.59
C ASP A 344 -2.12 16.38 15.36
N VAL A 345 -1.79 15.29 14.67
CA VAL A 345 -1.42 14.02 15.32
C VAL A 345 -0.18 14.20 16.18
N VAL A 346 0.84 14.87 15.67
CA VAL A 346 2.11 15.10 16.40
C VAL A 346 1.87 15.99 17.64
N CYS A 347 1.11 17.06 17.50
CA CYS A 347 0.79 17.96 18.61
C CYS A 347 0.01 17.23 19.71
N LYS A 348 -1.02 16.45 19.34
CA LYS A 348 -1.79 15.64 20.29
C LYS A 348 -0.95 14.57 20.98
N TYR A 349 -0.08 13.89 20.22
CA TYR A 349 0.83 12.90 20.78
C TYR A 349 1.76 13.52 21.83
N ARG A 350 2.34 14.70 21.55
CA ARG A 350 3.19 15.43 22.51
C ARG A 350 2.41 15.78 23.79
N THR A 351 1.18 16.21 23.65
CA THR A 351 0.31 16.53 24.79
C THR A 351 0.02 15.28 25.62
N ASP A 352 -0.31 14.16 24.99
CA ASP A 352 -0.57 12.89 25.66
C ASP A 352 0.66 12.35 26.40
N VAL A 353 1.86 12.44 25.81
CA VAL A 353 3.13 12.07 26.45
C VAL A 353 3.39 12.96 27.67
N ASN A 354 3.24 14.27 27.52
CA ASN A 354 3.52 15.22 28.59
C ASN A 354 2.52 15.16 29.75
N SER A 355 1.27 14.75 29.46
CA SER A 355 0.22 14.57 30.48
C SER A 355 0.24 13.20 31.15
N GLY A 356 1.09 12.28 30.70
CA GLY A 356 1.15 10.90 31.24
C GLY A 356 -0.02 10.00 30.80
N THR A 357 -0.95 10.52 30.02
CA THR A 357 -2.17 9.77 29.61
C THR A 357 -1.89 8.59 28.69
N LEU A 358 -0.69 8.49 28.11
CA LEU A 358 -0.27 7.33 27.31
C LEU A 358 0.07 6.10 28.16
N ALA A 359 0.43 6.29 29.44
CA ALA A 359 0.82 5.18 30.31
C ALA A 359 -0.36 4.25 30.65
N ASP A 360 -1.60 4.77 30.60
CA ASP A 360 -2.81 4.03 30.98
C ASP A 360 -3.62 3.53 29.75
N SER A 361 -3.11 3.68 28.55
CA SER A 361 -3.81 3.22 27.35
C SER A 361 -3.59 1.72 27.14
N PRO A 362 -4.63 0.87 27.15
CA PRO A 362 -4.52 -0.58 26.98
C PRO A 362 -3.93 -1.03 25.63
N ALA A 363 -3.63 -0.10 24.74
CA ALA A 363 -3.03 -0.39 23.43
C ALA A 363 -1.49 -0.60 23.47
N TYR A 364 -0.83 -0.40 24.61
CA TYR A 364 0.62 -0.50 24.76
C TYR A 364 1.09 -1.57 25.75
N THR A 365 0.16 -2.30 26.35
CA THR A 365 0.48 -3.48 27.17
C THR A 365 0.24 -4.73 26.34
N ASN A 366 1.17 -5.03 25.40
CA ASN A 366 1.57 -6.38 24.97
C ASN A 366 2.65 -6.27 23.89
#